data_758af95d0ddba31af343e185710c4e4d
#
_entry.id   758af95d0ddba31af343e185710c4e4d
#
_cell.length_a   1.000
_cell.length_b   1.000
_cell.length_c   1.000
_cell.angle_alpha   90.00
_cell.angle_beta   90.00
_cell.angle_gamma   90.00
#
_symmetry.space_group_name_H-M   'P 1'
#
loop_
_entity.id
_entity.type
_entity.pdbx_description
1 polymer ?
#
loop_
_entity_poly.entity_id
_entity_poly.type
_entity_poly.pdbx_seq_one_letter_code
_entity_poly.pdbx_strand_id
1 'polypeptide(L)'
;MSLSLLKSLIPKKKHQNESKDVIALDKSRLDMLKAFTKSLKIPMGDGQILNEALTHKSYTHERKMPAGYHNEKLEFLGDSVLGLIISQHVFETYPEVTEGGLSKVKSVIVSANLLSEKAKKINLSKYILLGKGEEKSGGRHRPALLADAIEAVIGAVYLVGGLGPVKKFVLGMLAEDVDNVFSGRIEKDYKTLLQEYYQKTHKLAPHYDIVREWGPDHNRNFEAACVVSGKTLATGTGKNKKEAEQIAAQEAVKKLQITLSTPSDHKI
;
A
#
# COMPACT_ATOMS: atom_id res chain seq x y z
N MET A 1 -9.55 29.89 -6.17
CA MET A 1 -10.81 29.27 -5.75
C MET A 1 -11.38 30.07 -4.57
N SER A 2 -12.62 30.58 -4.68
CA SER A 2 -13.22 31.47 -3.67
C SER A 2 -13.61 30.69 -2.42
N LEU A 3 -13.42 31.29 -1.24
CA LEU A 3 -13.82 30.76 0.08
C LEU A 3 -15.33 30.37 0.15
N SER A 4 -16.15 30.95 -0.75
CA SER A 4 -17.58 30.67 -0.87
C SER A 4 -17.87 29.27 -1.44
N LEU A 5 -17.02 28.77 -2.35
CA LEU A 5 -17.16 27.40 -2.91
C LEU A 5 -16.82 26.32 -1.87
N LEU A 6 -15.85 26.58 -0.99
CA LEU A 6 -15.52 25.64 0.10
C LEU A 6 -16.64 25.55 1.15
N LYS A 7 -17.35 26.65 1.40
CA LYS A 7 -18.49 26.65 2.33
C LYS A 7 -19.71 25.86 1.82
N SER A 8 -19.86 25.67 0.52
CA SER A 8 -20.97 24.88 -0.05
C SER A 8 -20.74 23.37 0.03
N LEU A 9 -19.47 22.93 0.20
CA LEU A 9 -19.11 21.52 0.34
C LEU A 9 -19.20 21.00 1.78
N ILE A 10 -19.35 21.91 2.75
CA ILE A 10 -19.53 21.53 4.16
C ILE A 10 -21.04 21.49 4.44
N PRO A 11 -21.66 20.32 4.60
CA PRO A 11 -23.05 20.26 5.02
C PRO A 11 -23.17 20.99 6.37
N LYS A 12 -24.09 21.97 6.45
CA LYS A 12 -24.40 22.65 7.69
C LYS A 12 -24.71 21.57 8.74
N LYS A 13 -23.87 21.47 9.78
CA LYS A 13 -24.13 20.63 10.95
C LYS A 13 -25.50 21.06 11.52
N LYS A 14 -26.57 20.36 11.18
CA LYS A 14 -27.70 20.25 12.07
C LYS A 14 -27.18 19.43 13.26
N HIS A 15 -27.06 20.07 14.42
CA HIS A 15 -26.95 19.39 15.69
C HIS A 15 -28.28 18.62 15.91
N GLN A 16 -28.41 17.48 15.25
CA GLN A 16 -29.31 16.45 15.69
C GLN A 16 -28.38 15.36 16.25
N ASN A 17 -28.56 15.08 17.53
CA ASN A 17 -28.18 13.83 18.18
C ASN A 17 -28.97 12.70 17.48
N GLU A 18 -28.68 12.43 16.20
CA GLU A 18 -29.02 11.14 15.62
C GLU A 18 -28.02 10.15 16.24
N SER A 19 -28.52 9.43 17.24
CA SER A 19 -27.92 8.16 17.63
C SER A 19 -27.62 7.44 16.32
N LYS A 20 -26.32 7.30 15.94
CA LYS A 20 -25.95 6.35 14.88
C LYS A 20 -26.66 5.07 15.26
N ASP A 21 -27.57 4.58 14.41
CA ASP A 21 -28.20 3.30 14.63
C ASP A 21 -27.12 2.27 14.87
N VAL A 22 -26.94 1.91 16.13
CA VAL A 22 -25.89 0.96 16.55
C VAL A 22 -26.31 -0.38 15.98
N ILE A 23 -25.57 -0.84 14.97
CA ILE A 23 -25.82 -2.13 14.35
C ILE A 23 -25.46 -3.19 15.40
N ALA A 24 -26.48 -3.90 15.90
CA ALA A 24 -26.26 -4.95 16.88
C ALA A 24 -25.33 -6.03 16.28
N LEU A 25 -24.14 -6.16 16.84
CA LEU A 25 -23.22 -7.24 16.48
C LEU A 25 -23.65 -8.51 17.20
N ASP A 26 -23.86 -9.58 16.45
CA ASP A 26 -24.11 -10.88 17.07
C ASP A 26 -22.87 -11.39 17.85
N LYS A 27 -23.12 -12.35 18.74
CA LYS A 27 -22.06 -12.91 19.61
C LYS A 27 -20.92 -13.53 18.79
N SER A 28 -21.23 -14.21 17.69
CA SER A 28 -20.24 -14.85 16.82
C SER A 28 -19.31 -13.80 16.20
N ARG A 29 -19.87 -12.70 15.68
CA ARG A 29 -19.09 -11.60 15.11
C ARG A 29 -18.22 -10.92 16.16
N LEU A 30 -18.76 -10.64 17.33
CA LEU A 30 -17.99 -10.07 18.44
C LEU A 30 -16.82 -10.96 18.85
N ASP A 31 -17.02 -12.26 18.93
CA ASP A 31 -15.97 -13.22 19.31
C ASP A 31 -14.88 -13.29 18.22
N MET A 32 -15.25 -13.23 16.94
CA MET A 32 -14.29 -13.08 15.83
C MET A 32 -13.45 -11.80 15.94
N LEU A 33 -14.07 -10.65 16.20
CA LEU A 33 -13.37 -9.38 16.34
C LEU A 33 -12.44 -9.37 17.56
N LYS A 34 -12.86 -9.97 18.70
CA LYS A 34 -12.01 -10.15 19.88
C LYS A 34 -10.79 -11.01 19.58
N ALA A 35 -10.97 -12.13 18.86
CA ALA A 35 -9.87 -12.99 18.47
C ALA A 35 -8.88 -12.23 17.56
N PHE A 36 -9.38 -11.48 16.60
CA PHE A 36 -8.57 -10.66 15.70
C PHE A 36 -7.75 -9.61 16.45
N THR A 37 -8.39 -8.78 17.29
CA THR A 37 -7.70 -7.74 18.04
C THR A 37 -6.69 -8.28 19.04
N LYS A 38 -7.01 -9.40 19.68
CA LYS A 38 -6.08 -10.10 20.58
C LYS A 38 -4.83 -10.60 19.84
N SER A 39 -5.00 -11.16 18.65
CA SER A 39 -3.87 -11.66 17.85
C SER A 39 -2.92 -10.55 17.41
N LEU A 40 -3.44 -9.35 17.16
CA LEU A 40 -2.68 -8.18 16.72
C LEU A 40 -2.27 -7.24 17.88
N LYS A 41 -2.73 -7.54 19.10
CA LYS A 41 -2.52 -6.69 20.31
C LYS A 41 -2.99 -5.24 20.11
N ILE A 42 -4.12 -5.05 19.42
CA ILE A 42 -4.73 -3.76 19.15
C ILE A 42 -6.00 -3.54 19.98
N PRO A 43 -6.38 -2.28 20.30
CA PRO A 43 -7.60 -2.00 21.03
C PRO A 43 -8.84 -2.34 20.18
N MET A 44 -9.86 -2.88 20.82
CA MET A 44 -11.11 -3.23 20.16
C MET A 44 -12.22 -2.19 20.38
N GLY A 45 -12.21 -1.49 21.52
CA GLY A 45 -13.35 -0.70 21.97
C GLY A 45 -14.60 -1.57 22.14
N ASP A 46 -15.75 -1.06 21.70
CA ASP A 46 -17.01 -1.80 21.66
C ASP A 46 -17.16 -2.71 20.42
N GLY A 47 -16.16 -2.67 19.51
CA GLY A 47 -16.12 -3.43 18.28
C GLY A 47 -16.88 -2.82 17.08
N GLN A 48 -17.67 -1.76 17.28
CA GLN A 48 -18.48 -1.16 16.21
C GLN A 48 -17.61 -0.55 15.11
N ILE A 49 -16.65 0.31 15.49
CA ILE A 49 -15.74 0.97 14.56
C ILE A 49 -14.89 -0.06 13.80
N LEU A 50 -14.42 -1.09 14.51
CA LEU A 50 -13.65 -2.15 13.87
C LEU A 50 -14.52 -2.98 12.90
N ASN A 51 -15.78 -3.23 13.25
CA ASN A 51 -16.71 -3.91 12.34
C ASN A 51 -16.99 -3.08 11.09
N GLU A 52 -17.15 -1.76 11.23
CA GLU A 52 -17.29 -0.82 10.10
C GLU A 52 -16.04 -0.87 9.21
N ALA A 53 -14.83 -0.85 9.79
CA ALA A 53 -13.57 -0.98 9.06
C ALA A 53 -13.45 -2.27 8.26
N LEU A 54 -14.05 -3.34 8.75
CA LEU A 54 -14.06 -4.66 8.12
C LEU A 54 -15.32 -4.93 7.30
N THR A 55 -16.09 -3.89 6.96
CA THR A 55 -17.31 -3.99 6.16
C THR A 55 -17.11 -3.27 4.82
N HIS A 56 -17.08 -4.03 3.73
CA HIS A 56 -16.99 -3.47 2.39
C HIS A 56 -18.36 -2.95 1.91
N LYS A 57 -18.36 -1.90 1.08
CA LYS A 57 -19.59 -1.29 0.54
C LYS A 57 -20.55 -2.27 -0.16
N SER A 58 -20.04 -3.33 -0.80
CA SER A 58 -20.88 -4.35 -1.43
C SER A 58 -21.78 -5.08 -0.43
N TYR A 59 -21.28 -5.29 0.80
CA TYR A 59 -22.06 -5.94 1.86
C TYR A 59 -23.21 -5.05 2.34
N THR A 60 -22.96 -3.76 2.54
CA THR A 60 -23.98 -2.81 3.01
C THR A 60 -25.05 -2.55 1.94
N HIS A 61 -24.64 -2.44 0.66
CA HIS A 61 -25.58 -2.30 -0.45
C HIS A 61 -26.52 -3.50 -0.58
N GLU A 62 -25.97 -4.72 -0.53
CA GLU A 62 -26.78 -5.94 -0.66
C GLU A 62 -27.77 -6.11 0.49
N ARG A 63 -27.37 -5.68 1.70
CA ARG A 63 -28.19 -5.79 2.91
C ARG A 63 -29.04 -4.57 3.23
N LYS A 64 -29.02 -3.56 2.36
CA LYS A 64 -29.76 -2.29 2.56
C LYS A 64 -29.47 -1.65 3.92
N MET A 65 -28.21 -1.71 4.35
CA MET A 65 -27.77 -1.13 5.62
C MET A 65 -27.75 0.40 5.54
N PRO A 66 -27.68 1.12 6.69
CA PRO A 66 -27.59 2.57 6.72
C PRO A 66 -26.48 3.10 5.80
N ALA A 67 -26.78 4.20 5.09
CA ALA A 67 -25.82 4.82 4.19
C ALA A 67 -24.53 5.20 4.93
N GLY A 68 -23.38 4.85 4.34
CA GLY A 68 -22.06 5.18 4.89
C GLY A 68 -21.55 4.23 5.98
N TYR A 69 -22.23 3.14 6.31
CA TYR A 69 -21.71 2.10 7.19
C TYR A 69 -20.83 1.12 6.42
N HIS A 70 -19.68 1.58 5.98
CA HIS A 70 -18.64 0.81 5.30
C HIS A 70 -17.27 1.46 5.48
N ASN A 71 -16.23 0.77 5.10
CA ASN A 71 -14.84 1.09 5.41
C ASN A 71 -14.27 2.37 4.76
N GLU A 72 -14.85 2.92 3.69
CA GLU A 72 -14.23 4.00 2.90
C GLU A 72 -13.82 5.25 3.72
N LYS A 73 -14.62 5.66 4.71
CA LYS A 73 -14.24 6.80 5.56
C LYS A 73 -13.11 6.48 6.53
N LEU A 74 -13.07 5.25 7.00
CA LEU A 74 -11.99 4.77 7.88
C LEU A 74 -10.70 4.51 7.10
N GLU A 75 -10.80 4.02 5.87
CA GLU A 75 -9.71 3.94 4.89
C GLU A 75 -9.07 5.32 4.66
N PHE A 76 -9.86 6.33 4.31
CA PHE A 76 -9.39 7.70 4.12
C PHE A 76 -8.63 8.25 5.35
N LEU A 77 -9.16 8.00 6.56
CA LEU A 77 -8.48 8.38 7.80
C LEU A 77 -7.22 7.56 8.02
N GLY A 78 -7.32 6.25 7.78
CA GLY A 78 -6.24 5.30 7.99
C GLY A 78 -5.04 5.56 7.09
N ASP A 79 -5.25 5.86 5.80
CA ASP A 79 -4.19 6.29 4.88
C ASP A 79 -3.42 7.50 5.44
N SER A 80 -4.15 8.53 5.89
CA SER A 80 -3.54 9.72 6.48
C SER A 80 -2.72 9.42 7.73
N VAL A 81 -3.23 8.55 8.62
CA VAL A 81 -2.55 8.12 9.85
C VAL A 81 -1.33 7.25 9.52
N LEU A 82 -1.46 6.31 8.60
CA LEU A 82 -0.37 5.48 8.09
C LEU A 82 0.75 6.35 7.51
N GLY A 83 0.37 7.28 6.63
CA GLY A 83 1.31 8.23 6.02
C GLY A 83 2.06 9.07 7.03
N LEU A 84 1.39 9.55 8.09
CA LEU A 84 2.01 10.29 9.19
C LEU A 84 3.03 9.42 9.96
N ILE A 85 2.63 8.21 10.35
CA ILE A 85 3.47 7.32 11.16
C ILE A 85 4.72 6.92 10.38
N ILE A 86 4.59 6.53 9.11
CA ILE A 86 5.73 6.15 8.28
C ILE A 86 6.63 7.36 8.02
N SER A 87 6.05 8.55 7.70
CA SER A 87 6.86 9.77 7.52
C SER A 87 7.66 10.12 8.76
N GLN A 88 7.04 10.08 9.94
CA GLN A 88 7.74 10.33 11.20
C GLN A 88 8.84 9.30 11.45
N HIS A 89 8.55 8.03 11.23
CA HIS A 89 9.51 6.94 11.47
C HIS A 89 10.75 7.07 10.57
N VAL A 90 10.57 7.28 9.26
CA VAL A 90 11.71 7.42 8.34
C VAL A 90 12.50 8.70 8.59
N PHE A 91 11.83 9.79 8.96
CA PHE A 91 12.48 11.05 9.32
C PHE A 91 13.38 10.92 10.57
N GLU A 92 12.87 10.25 11.60
CA GLU A 92 13.61 10.04 12.87
C GLU A 92 14.74 9.03 12.72
N THR A 93 14.54 7.98 11.90
CA THR A 93 15.49 6.86 11.80
C THR A 93 16.62 7.12 10.79
N TYR A 94 16.37 7.92 9.75
CA TYR A 94 17.30 8.16 8.63
C TYR A 94 17.53 9.66 8.39
N PRO A 95 18.10 10.39 9.35
CA PRO A 95 18.24 11.85 9.30
C PRO A 95 19.11 12.38 8.15
N GLU A 96 20.05 11.56 7.64
CA GLU A 96 20.88 11.93 6.49
C GLU A 96 20.19 11.77 5.14
N VAL A 97 19.03 11.14 5.07
CA VAL A 97 18.35 10.90 3.80
C VAL A 97 17.60 12.15 3.35
N THR A 98 17.75 12.52 2.08
CA THR A 98 17.06 13.68 1.51
C THR A 98 15.53 13.48 1.51
N GLU A 99 14.77 14.58 1.46
CA GLU A 99 13.30 14.54 1.36
C GLU A 99 12.82 13.63 0.23
N GLY A 100 13.42 13.73 -0.97
CA GLY A 100 13.08 12.87 -2.11
C GLY A 100 13.32 11.38 -1.84
N GLY A 101 14.38 11.03 -1.10
CA GLY A 101 14.67 9.67 -0.65
C GLY A 101 13.62 9.17 0.34
N LEU A 102 13.28 9.98 1.35
CA LEU A 102 12.26 9.65 2.34
C LEU A 102 10.87 9.47 1.71
N SER A 103 10.50 10.36 0.76
CA SER A 103 9.23 10.28 0.03
C SER A 103 9.15 9.03 -0.84
N LYS A 104 10.25 8.63 -1.48
CA LYS A 104 10.32 7.40 -2.27
C LYS A 104 10.14 6.15 -1.40
N VAL A 105 10.81 6.07 -0.26
CA VAL A 105 10.63 4.96 0.69
C VAL A 105 9.19 4.92 1.19
N LYS A 106 8.64 6.06 1.64
CA LYS A 106 7.25 6.13 2.06
C LYS A 106 6.32 5.58 0.99
N SER A 107 6.46 6.00 -0.29
CA SER A 107 5.56 5.55 -1.36
C SER A 107 5.59 4.04 -1.59
N VAL A 108 6.74 3.39 -1.39
CA VAL A 108 6.85 1.92 -1.46
C VAL A 108 6.15 1.27 -0.28
N ILE A 109 6.39 1.79 0.93
CA ILE A 109 5.87 1.20 2.18
C ILE A 109 4.35 1.30 2.30
N VAL A 110 3.75 2.41 1.84
CA VAL A 110 2.28 2.59 1.87
C VAL A 110 1.60 2.10 0.58
N SER A 111 2.32 1.42 -0.32
CA SER A 111 1.72 0.93 -1.56
C SER A 111 0.69 -0.17 -1.33
N ALA A 112 -0.37 -0.19 -2.15
CA ALA A 112 -1.41 -1.21 -2.09
C ALA A 112 -0.85 -2.64 -2.21
N ASN A 113 0.23 -2.85 -2.97
CA ASN A 113 0.90 -4.14 -3.08
C ASN A 113 1.44 -4.60 -1.72
N LEU A 114 2.27 -3.79 -1.06
CA LEU A 114 2.86 -4.15 0.23
C LEU A 114 1.79 -4.29 1.31
N LEU A 115 0.85 -3.36 1.38
CA LEU A 115 -0.26 -3.42 2.34
C LEU A 115 -1.11 -4.67 2.16
N SER A 116 -1.40 -5.08 0.92
CA SER A 116 -2.13 -6.33 0.66
C SER A 116 -1.38 -7.57 1.11
N GLU A 117 -0.05 -7.60 0.98
CA GLU A 117 0.78 -8.70 1.49
C GLU A 117 0.74 -8.76 3.03
N LYS A 118 0.80 -7.61 3.69
CA LYS A 118 0.65 -7.53 5.16
C LYS A 118 -0.74 -7.98 5.61
N ALA A 119 -1.79 -7.55 4.91
CA ALA A 119 -3.15 -7.98 5.16
C ALA A 119 -3.30 -9.51 5.03
N LYS A 120 -2.65 -10.14 4.04
CA LYS A 120 -2.62 -11.59 3.88
C LYS A 120 -1.90 -12.27 5.04
N LYS A 121 -0.73 -11.76 5.47
CA LYS A 121 0.04 -12.31 6.60
C LYS A 121 -0.75 -12.38 7.90
N ILE A 122 -1.62 -11.39 8.15
CA ILE A 122 -2.50 -11.36 9.33
C ILE A 122 -3.87 -12.02 9.10
N ASN A 123 -4.06 -12.68 7.96
CA ASN A 123 -5.32 -13.31 7.55
C ASN A 123 -6.53 -12.36 7.58
N LEU A 124 -6.33 -11.06 7.25
CA LEU A 124 -7.36 -10.02 7.31
C LEU A 124 -8.60 -10.39 6.51
N SER A 125 -8.41 -11.04 5.35
CA SER A 125 -9.49 -11.47 4.45
C SER A 125 -10.60 -12.27 5.14
N LYS A 126 -10.28 -13.06 6.17
CA LYS A 126 -11.26 -13.87 6.93
C LYS A 126 -12.28 -13.03 7.70
N TYR A 127 -11.93 -11.79 8.02
CA TYR A 127 -12.71 -10.90 8.87
C TYR A 127 -13.56 -9.91 8.07
N ILE A 128 -13.28 -9.75 6.77
CA ILE A 128 -13.97 -8.79 5.90
C ILE A 128 -15.37 -9.30 5.54
N LEU A 129 -16.36 -8.44 5.72
CA LEU A 129 -17.74 -8.67 5.26
C LEU A 129 -17.89 -8.18 3.83
N LEU A 130 -18.25 -9.09 2.92
CA LEU A 130 -18.44 -8.84 1.49
C LEU A 130 -19.86 -9.19 1.07
N GLY A 131 -20.40 -8.48 0.08
CA GLY A 131 -21.60 -8.92 -0.62
C GLY A 131 -21.33 -10.17 -1.46
N LYS A 132 -22.36 -10.97 -1.71
CA LYS A 132 -22.25 -12.24 -2.45
C LYS A 132 -21.68 -12.06 -3.86
N GLY A 133 -21.99 -10.95 -4.53
CA GLY A 133 -21.46 -10.63 -5.85
C GLY A 133 -19.94 -10.42 -5.81
N GLU A 134 -19.47 -9.60 -4.87
CA GLU A 134 -18.05 -9.32 -4.66
C GLU A 134 -17.26 -10.57 -4.23
N GLU A 135 -17.86 -11.38 -3.37
CA GLU A 135 -17.27 -12.67 -2.95
C GLU A 135 -17.09 -13.61 -4.16
N LYS A 136 -18.12 -13.77 -4.99
CA LYS A 136 -18.08 -14.64 -6.17
C LYS A 136 -17.07 -14.18 -7.23
N SER A 137 -16.81 -12.87 -7.33
CA SER A 137 -15.80 -12.32 -8.24
C SER A 137 -14.35 -12.40 -7.70
N GLY A 138 -14.16 -13.07 -6.56
CA GLY A 138 -12.84 -13.21 -5.93
C GLY A 138 -12.36 -11.97 -5.18
N GLY A 139 -13.25 -11.02 -4.87
CA GLY A 139 -12.93 -9.75 -4.20
C GLY A 139 -12.15 -9.93 -2.91
N ARG A 140 -12.43 -11.00 -2.14
CA ARG A 140 -11.74 -11.34 -0.89
C ARG A 140 -10.21 -11.45 -1.00
N HIS A 141 -9.70 -11.77 -2.19
CA HIS A 141 -8.28 -11.94 -2.46
C HIS A 141 -7.70 -10.81 -3.34
N ARG A 142 -8.53 -9.82 -3.70
CA ARG A 142 -8.10 -8.69 -4.52
C ARG A 142 -7.15 -7.78 -3.74
N PRO A 143 -5.94 -7.48 -4.25
CA PRO A 143 -4.95 -6.67 -3.53
C PRO A 143 -5.48 -5.31 -3.08
N ALA A 144 -6.18 -4.57 -3.95
CA ALA A 144 -6.75 -3.26 -3.61
C ALA A 144 -7.70 -3.36 -2.41
N LEU A 145 -8.67 -4.31 -2.44
CA LEU A 145 -9.63 -4.48 -1.35
C LEU A 145 -8.94 -4.81 0.00
N LEU A 146 -7.87 -5.59 -0.04
CA LEU A 146 -7.10 -5.92 1.16
C LEU A 146 -6.31 -4.72 1.69
N ALA A 147 -5.77 -3.88 0.79
CA ALA A 147 -5.09 -2.65 1.16
C ALA A 147 -6.06 -1.64 1.79
N ASP A 148 -7.20 -1.41 1.16
CA ASP A 148 -8.26 -0.53 1.66
C ASP A 148 -8.74 -0.98 3.05
N ALA A 149 -8.91 -2.30 3.23
CA ALA A 149 -9.36 -2.86 4.51
C ALA A 149 -8.31 -2.71 5.63
N ILE A 150 -7.01 -2.86 5.35
CA ILE A 150 -5.98 -2.68 6.38
C ILE A 150 -5.81 -1.21 6.75
N GLU A 151 -5.94 -0.29 5.80
CA GLU A 151 -5.98 1.14 6.08
C GLU A 151 -7.20 1.50 6.93
N ALA A 152 -8.37 0.95 6.63
CA ALA A 152 -9.55 1.15 7.46
C ALA A 152 -9.36 0.62 8.89
N VAL A 153 -8.69 -0.52 9.08
CA VAL A 153 -8.32 -1.04 10.40
C VAL A 153 -7.37 -0.08 11.12
N ILE A 154 -6.38 0.49 10.43
CA ILE A 154 -5.49 1.51 10.99
C ILE A 154 -6.30 2.72 11.48
N GLY A 155 -7.25 3.20 10.68
CA GLY A 155 -8.18 4.28 11.05
C GLY A 155 -9.02 3.93 12.28
N ALA A 156 -9.55 2.71 12.34
CA ALA A 156 -10.31 2.21 13.50
C ALA A 156 -9.46 2.16 14.78
N VAL A 157 -8.25 1.60 14.69
CA VAL A 157 -7.31 1.54 15.83
C VAL A 157 -6.95 2.94 16.33
N TYR A 158 -6.75 3.88 15.42
CA TYR A 158 -6.50 5.27 15.77
C TYR A 158 -7.67 5.92 16.53
N LEU A 159 -8.90 5.72 16.08
CA LEU A 159 -10.08 6.31 16.72
C LEU A 159 -10.33 5.70 18.11
N VAL A 160 -10.05 4.43 18.30
CA VAL A 160 -10.28 3.74 19.58
C VAL A 160 -9.13 3.95 20.56
N GLY A 161 -7.89 3.91 20.09
CA GLY A 161 -6.70 3.88 20.96
C GLY A 161 -5.81 5.12 20.88
N GLY A 162 -6.04 6.00 19.89
CA GLY A 162 -5.17 7.15 19.64
C GLY A 162 -3.85 6.77 18.95
N LEU A 163 -2.94 7.74 18.90
CA LEU A 163 -1.68 7.62 18.13
C LEU A 163 -0.73 6.53 18.68
N GLY A 164 -0.65 6.35 19.99
CA GLY A 164 0.28 5.39 20.59
C GLY A 164 0.06 3.94 20.14
N PRO A 165 -1.13 3.36 20.39
CA PRO A 165 -1.48 2.02 19.94
C PRO A 165 -1.38 1.81 18.43
N VAL A 166 -1.84 2.78 17.61
CA VAL A 166 -1.79 2.64 16.15
C VAL A 166 -0.34 2.74 15.63
N LYS A 167 0.52 3.60 16.20
CA LYS A 167 1.95 3.66 15.87
C LYS A 167 2.62 2.31 16.14
N LYS A 168 2.34 1.70 17.31
CA LYS A 168 2.87 0.38 17.65
C LYS A 168 2.41 -0.72 16.67
N PHE A 169 1.14 -0.69 16.26
CA PHE A 169 0.57 -1.63 15.29
C PHE A 169 1.22 -1.48 13.92
N VAL A 170 1.26 -0.26 13.38
CA VAL A 170 1.83 0.03 12.06
C VAL A 170 3.32 -0.30 12.01
N LEU A 171 4.10 0.15 12.98
CA LEU A 171 5.55 -0.12 13.00
C LEU A 171 5.85 -1.60 13.26
N GLY A 172 5.05 -2.28 14.10
CA GLY A 172 5.18 -3.73 14.27
C GLY A 172 4.96 -4.54 12.99
N MET A 173 4.24 -3.95 12.03
CA MET A 173 3.93 -4.59 10.74
C MET A 173 4.92 -4.20 9.63
N LEU A 174 5.43 -2.96 9.62
CA LEU A 174 6.10 -2.34 8.46
C LEU A 174 7.55 -1.89 8.71
N ALA A 175 8.04 -1.83 9.97
CA ALA A 175 9.38 -1.31 10.24
C ALA A 175 10.48 -2.11 9.54
N GLU A 176 10.37 -3.44 9.55
CA GLU A 176 11.33 -4.30 8.84
C GLU A 176 11.35 -4.04 7.32
N ASP A 177 10.19 -3.71 6.72
CA ASP A 177 10.14 -3.38 5.30
C ASP A 177 10.79 -2.03 5.03
N VAL A 178 10.65 -1.06 5.93
CA VAL A 178 11.37 0.22 5.85
C VAL A 178 12.88 -0.04 5.82
N ASP A 179 13.40 -0.82 6.76
CA ASP A 179 14.83 -1.17 6.82
C ASP A 179 15.28 -1.93 5.55
N ASN A 180 14.45 -2.82 5.04
CA ASN A 180 14.72 -3.57 3.82
C ASN A 180 14.77 -2.67 2.57
N VAL A 181 13.90 -1.65 2.48
CA VAL A 181 13.94 -0.66 1.39
C VAL A 181 15.23 0.13 1.45
N PHE A 182 15.61 0.65 2.63
CA PHE A 182 16.85 1.41 2.80
C PHE A 182 18.11 0.56 2.56
N SER A 183 18.11 -0.69 3.02
CA SER A 183 19.25 -1.61 2.77
C SER A 183 19.31 -2.13 1.33
N GLY A 184 18.36 -1.75 0.48
CA GLY A 184 18.27 -2.20 -0.90
C GLY A 184 17.92 -3.68 -1.07
N ARG A 185 17.31 -4.30 -0.05
CA ARG A 185 16.88 -5.71 -0.07
C ARG A 185 15.49 -5.91 -0.67
N ILE A 186 14.65 -4.86 -0.74
CA ILE A 186 13.41 -4.90 -1.53
C ILE A 186 13.78 -4.56 -2.96
N GLU A 187 13.27 -5.32 -3.92
CA GLU A 187 13.55 -5.15 -5.34
C GLU A 187 13.47 -3.67 -5.74
N LYS A 188 14.63 -3.11 -6.09
CA LYS A 188 14.71 -1.78 -6.65
C LYS A 188 13.97 -1.81 -7.98
N ASP A 189 13.05 -0.89 -8.20
CA ASP A 189 12.46 -0.70 -9.52
C ASP A 189 13.49 -0.04 -10.45
N TYR A 190 14.38 -0.89 -10.97
CA TYR A 190 15.44 -0.46 -11.87
C TYR A 190 14.90 0.13 -13.18
N LYS A 191 13.68 -0.27 -13.60
CA LYS A 191 13.02 0.30 -14.77
C LYS A 191 12.68 1.76 -14.56
N THR A 192 12.03 2.08 -13.44
CA THR A 192 11.73 3.48 -13.06
C THR A 192 13.00 4.29 -12.86
N LEU A 193 14.01 3.75 -12.17
CA LEU A 193 15.28 4.43 -11.96
C LEU A 193 15.96 4.80 -13.29
N LEU A 194 16.02 3.84 -14.22
CA LEU A 194 16.65 4.06 -15.52
C LEU A 194 15.85 5.04 -16.37
N GLN A 195 14.52 5.00 -16.29
CA GLN A 195 13.63 5.94 -16.97
C GLN A 195 13.84 7.37 -16.46
N GLU A 196 13.85 7.58 -15.14
CA GLU A 196 14.10 8.90 -14.53
C GLU A 196 15.47 9.45 -14.95
N TYR A 197 16.52 8.62 -14.93
CA TYR A 197 17.86 8.99 -15.37
C TYR A 197 17.88 9.46 -16.81
N TYR A 198 17.35 8.66 -17.75
CA TYR A 198 17.34 9.00 -19.17
C TYR A 198 16.45 10.19 -19.50
N GLN A 199 15.32 10.32 -18.82
CA GLN A 199 14.42 11.46 -19.01
C GLN A 199 15.06 12.76 -18.54
N LYS A 200 15.78 12.72 -17.41
CA LYS A 200 16.47 13.88 -16.82
C LYS A 200 17.69 14.30 -17.66
N THR A 201 18.51 13.35 -18.08
CA THR A 201 19.80 13.62 -18.71
C THR A 201 19.73 13.75 -20.24
N HIS A 202 18.90 12.95 -20.90
CA HIS A 202 18.88 12.82 -22.36
C HIS A 202 17.53 13.12 -23.01
N LYS A 203 16.45 13.36 -22.22
CA LYS A 203 15.07 13.52 -22.71
C LYS A 203 14.57 12.31 -23.52
N LEU A 204 15.06 11.12 -23.19
CA LEU A 204 14.74 9.85 -23.82
C LEU A 204 14.05 8.93 -22.80
N ALA A 205 13.40 7.86 -23.27
CA ALA A 205 12.85 6.81 -22.43
C ALA A 205 13.39 5.45 -22.88
N PRO A 206 13.84 4.59 -21.93
CA PRO A 206 14.14 3.20 -22.22
C PRO A 206 12.86 2.44 -22.60
N HIS A 207 12.98 1.48 -23.52
CA HIS A 207 11.94 0.47 -23.76
C HIS A 207 12.53 -0.93 -23.65
N TYR A 208 11.68 -1.93 -23.59
CA TYR A 208 12.09 -3.31 -23.31
C TYR A 208 11.46 -4.23 -24.33
N ASP A 209 12.31 -4.99 -25.03
CA ASP A 209 11.91 -5.98 -26.03
C ASP A 209 12.18 -7.38 -25.50
N ILE A 210 11.20 -8.29 -25.63
CA ILE A 210 11.43 -9.69 -25.35
C ILE A 210 12.15 -10.30 -26.56
N VAL A 211 13.43 -10.62 -26.38
CA VAL A 211 14.30 -11.12 -27.46
C VAL A 211 14.30 -12.63 -27.55
N ARG A 212 13.94 -13.34 -26.46
CA ARG A 212 13.89 -14.80 -26.46
C ARG A 212 12.92 -15.33 -25.39
N GLU A 213 12.20 -16.39 -25.76
CA GLU A 213 11.40 -17.20 -24.84
C GLU A 213 11.81 -18.68 -25.02
N TRP A 214 11.98 -19.42 -23.89
CA TRP A 214 12.33 -20.84 -23.95
C TRP A 214 11.88 -21.57 -22.68
N GLY A 215 11.86 -22.89 -22.74
CA GLY A 215 11.41 -23.78 -21.68
C GLY A 215 9.97 -24.28 -21.89
N PRO A 216 9.55 -25.30 -21.16
CA PRO A 216 8.18 -25.80 -21.19
C PRO A 216 7.21 -24.82 -20.57
N ASP A 217 5.92 -24.90 -20.91
CA ASP A 217 4.89 -23.94 -20.48
C ASP A 217 4.82 -23.71 -18.96
N HIS A 218 5.07 -24.75 -18.18
CA HIS A 218 5.07 -24.68 -16.71
C HIS A 218 6.38 -24.15 -16.10
N ASN A 219 7.43 -23.94 -16.92
CA ASN A 219 8.73 -23.40 -16.49
C ASN A 219 9.38 -22.59 -17.61
N ARG A 220 8.62 -21.65 -18.17
CA ARG A 220 9.07 -20.76 -19.26
C ARG A 220 10.04 -19.72 -18.71
N ASN A 221 11.07 -19.42 -19.50
CA ASN A 221 12.01 -18.34 -19.22
C ASN A 221 11.90 -17.30 -20.33
N PHE A 222 12.19 -16.05 -19.98
CA PHE A 222 12.16 -14.90 -20.87
C PHE A 222 13.49 -14.17 -20.80
N GLU A 223 13.97 -13.71 -21.95
CA GLU A 223 15.08 -12.77 -22.02
C GLU A 223 14.56 -11.46 -22.58
N ALA A 224 14.82 -10.36 -21.86
CA ALA A 224 14.46 -9.02 -22.27
C ALA A 224 15.72 -8.19 -22.57
N ALA A 225 15.68 -7.39 -23.62
CA ALA A 225 16.67 -6.37 -23.91
C ALA A 225 16.16 -5.00 -23.46
N CYS A 226 16.98 -4.24 -22.72
CA CYS A 226 16.76 -2.84 -22.44
C CYS A 226 17.36 -2.00 -23.58
N VAL A 227 16.54 -1.24 -24.28
CA VAL A 227 16.93 -0.49 -25.48
C VAL A 227 16.68 1.00 -25.31
N VAL A 228 17.66 1.83 -25.70
CA VAL A 228 17.55 3.29 -25.76
C VAL A 228 18.06 3.77 -27.11
N SER A 229 17.26 4.53 -27.82
CA SER A 229 17.61 5.06 -29.16
C SER A 229 18.10 3.98 -30.13
N GLY A 230 17.46 2.81 -30.11
CA GLY A 230 17.79 1.68 -30.99
C GLY A 230 19.07 0.90 -30.61
N LYS A 231 19.72 1.25 -29.49
CA LYS A 231 20.89 0.53 -28.97
C LYS A 231 20.53 -0.28 -27.74
N THR A 232 20.84 -1.57 -27.75
CA THR A 232 20.71 -2.44 -26.57
C THR A 232 21.78 -2.07 -25.55
N LEU A 233 21.33 -1.67 -24.36
CA LEU A 233 22.19 -1.34 -23.21
C LEU A 233 22.62 -2.59 -22.46
N ALA A 234 21.66 -3.44 -22.15
CA ALA A 234 21.84 -4.68 -21.43
C ALA A 234 20.69 -5.65 -21.71
N THR A 235 20.87 -6.92 -21.34
CA THR A 235 19.83 -7.95 -21.34
C THR A 235 19.63 -8.53 -19.96
N GLY A 236 18.46 -9.13 -19.72
CA GLY A 236 18.14 -9.80 -18.47
C GLY A 236 17.22 -10.98 -18.69
N THR A 237 17.39 -12.02 -17.89
CA THR A 237 16.62 -13.25 -17.96
C THR A 237 15.79 -13.45 -16.71
N GLY A 238 14.49 -13.80 -16.85
CA GLY A 238 13.57 -14.01 -15.74
C GLY A 238 12.55 -15.10 -16.02
N LYS A 239 11.80 -15.49 -14.99
CA LYS A 239 10.71 -16.48 -15.08
C LYS A 239 9.42 -15.92 -15.68
N ASN A 240 9.31 -14.61 -15.81
CA ASN A 240 8.25 -13.91 -16.50
C ASN A 240 8.83 -12.65 -17.17
N LYS A 241 8.05 -12.05 -18.08
CA LYS A 241 8.49 -10.86 -18.84
C LYS A 241 8.90 -9.71 -17.92
N LYS A 242 8.12 -9.43 -16.88
CA LYS A 242 8.37 -8.33 -15.94
C LYS A 242 9.69 -8.51 -15.19
N GLU A 243 9.99 -9.72 -14.74
CA GLU A 243 11.24 -10.05 -14.07
C GLU A 243 12.45 -9.91 -15.03
N ALA A 244 12.33 -10.42 -16.25
CA ALA A 244 13.37 -10.28 -17.26
C ALA A 244 13.67 -8.81 -17.59
N GLU A 245 12.63 -7.97 -17.72
CA GLU A 245 12.76 -6.54 -17.96
C GLU A 245 13.42 -5.80 -16.76
N GLN A 246 13.07 -6.15 -15.53
CA GLN A 246 13.71 -5.59 -14.33
C GLN A 246 15.19 -5.94 -14.22
N ILE A 247 15.55 -7.20 -14.57
CA ILE A 247 16.96 -7.63 -14.58
C ILE A 247 17.73 -6.92 -15.70
N ALA A 248 17.13 -6.76 -16.90
CA ALA A 248 17.74 -5.98 -17.98
C ALA A 248 17.98 -4.52 -17.57
N ALA A 249 17.03 -3.91 -16.87
CA ALA A 249 17.18 -2.55 -16.32
C ALA A 249 18.29 -2.48 -15.27
N GLN A 250 18.37 -3.47 -14.38
CA GLN A 250 19.42 -3.57 -13.35
C GLN A 250 20.82 -3.64 -13.97
N GLU A 251 21.01 -4.48 -14.96
CA GLU A 251 22.29 -4.61 -15.66
C GLU A 251 22.65 -3.33 -16.44
N ALA A 252 21.66 -2.66 -17.04
CA ALA A 252 21.88 -1.35 -17.66
C ALA A 252 22.32 -0.27 -16.66
N VAL A 253 21.68 -0.21 -15.49
CA VAL A 253 22.04 0.71 -14.39
C VAL A 253 23.47 0.46 -13.91
N LYS A 254 23.87 -0.81 -13.71
CA LYS A 254 25.23 -1.19 -13.35
C LYS A 254 26.24 -0.76 -14.42
N LYS A 255 25.98 -1.07 -15.69
CA LYS A 255 26.85 -0.79 -16.81
C LYS A 255 27.07 0.72 -17.01
N LEU A 256 26.03 1.53 -16.79
CA LEU A 256 26.10 2.98 -16.88
C LEU A 256 26.71 3.62 -15.62
N GLN A 257 27.08 2.85 -14.64
CA GLN A 257 27.57 3.33 -13.33
C GLN A 257 26.62 4.41 -12.75
N ILE A 258 25.33 4.28 -13.02
CA ILE A 258 24.33 5.15 -12.42
C ILE A 258 24.39 4.88 -10.93
N THR A 259 25.13 5.74 -10.22
CA THR A 259 25.16 5.70 -8.76
C THR A 259 23.74 5.93 -8.29
N LEU A 260 23.20 4.94 -7.63
CA LEU A 260 22.07 5.16 -6.76
C LEU A 260 22.60 6.16 -5.77
N SER A 261 22.30 7.45 -5.95
CA SER A 261 22.70 8.46 -4.98
C SER A 261 22.15 8.03 -3.62
N THR A 262 22.97 7.27 -2.92
CA THR A 262 22.93 7.26 -1.47
C THR A 262 23.27 8.69 -1.08
N PRO A 263 22.58 9.27 -0.09
CA PRO A 263 22.71 10.69 0.24
C PRO A 263 24.08 11.17 0.68
N SER A 264 25.12 10.35 0.58
CA SER A 264 26.48 10.65 1.04
C SER A 264 27.37 11.44 0.06
N ASP A 265 26.96 11.72 -1.18
CA ASP A 265 27.85 12.28 -2.21
C ASP A 265 27.62 13.76 -2.55
N HIS A 266 26.87 14.51 -1.75
CA HIS A 266 26.85 15.97 -1.81
C HIS A 266 27.52 16.58 -0.58
N LYS A 267 28.84 16.36 -0.47
CA LYS A 267 29.72 17.34 0.18
C LYS A 267 30.07 18.38 -0.88
N ILE A 268 29.50 19.54 -0.78
CA ILE A 268 30.03 20.90 -0.78
C ILE A 268 28.84 21.83 -0.80
#